data_ec031b0149f00a9a72732251acc8fa7e
#
_entry.id   ec031b0149f00a9a72732251acc8fa7e
#
_cell.length_a   1.000
_cell.length_b   1.000
_cell.length_c   1.000
_cell.angle_alpha   90.00
_cell.angle_beta   90.00
_cell.angle_gamma   90.00
#
_symmetry.space_group_name_H-M   'P 1'
#
loop_
_entity.id
_entity.type
_entity.pdbx_description
1 polymer ?
#
loop_
_entity_poly.entity_id
_entity_poly.type
_entity_poly.pdbx_seq_one_letter_code
_entity_poly.pdbx_strand_id
1 'polypeptide(L)'
;MCNQHEIEDLGDAGYGKGYTWFKDEFNDVFRTLSQLGYAVVFLGHDKEIVSEDGKSKIIRSALSNSTRTVIAGMADLYGYAHQKEAGQMSVLTLRCSDGSIECGGRFKYIDEEIPMNYQSLVEAVRKAIDKEAAEHDNKFVTNERIAPMPKSEVLDYDALMAEFQDLAGQLMTKSASNGVKITSIIEKYLGKGKRIAEATPNQTEMINLILLEIRELAKE
;
A
#
# COMPACT_ATOMS: atom_id res chain seq x y z
N MET A 1 -15.69 11.17 0.98
CA MET A 1 -15.48 12.23 -0.01
C MET A 1 -16.73 13.09 -0.20
N CYS A 2 -17.86 12.63 -0.79
CA CYS A 2 -19.04 13.49 -0.99
C CYS A 2 -19.51 14.16 0.31
N ASN A 3 -19.60 13.42 1.42
CA ASN A 3 -19.94 13.98 2.74
C ASN A 3 -18.94 15.02 3.27
N GLN A 4 -17.65 14.91 2.92
CA GLN A 4 -16.62 15.87 3.34
C GLN A 4 -16.72 17.20 2.59
N HIS A 5 -17.27 17.18 1.38
CA HIS A 5 -17.45 18.34 0.51
C HIS A 5 -18.90 18.82 0.44
N GLU A 6 -19.80 18.23 1.26
CA GLU A 6 -21.22 18.59 1.32
C GLU A 6 -21.93 18.55 -0.06
N ILE A 7 -21.58 17.54 -0.88
CA ILE A 7 -22.19 17.29 -2.19
C ILE A 7 -22.90 15.94 -2.21
N GLU A 8 -23.98 15.81 -2.95
CA GLU A 8 -24.71 14.55 -3.14
C GLU A 8 -24.07 13.70 -4.24
N ASP A 9 -23.63 14.33 -5.32
CA ASP A 9 -22.99 13.68 -6.48
C ASP A 9 -21.71 14.43 -6.88
N LEU A 10 -20.78 13.72 -7.55
CA LEU A 10 -19.54 14.31 -8.04
C LEU A 10 -19.75 15.44 -9.04
N GLY A 11 -20.89 15.42 -9.75
CA GLY A 11 -21.31 16.47 -10.68
C GLY A 11 -21.67 17.79 -10.01
N ASP A 12 -22.15 17.75 -8.76
CA ASP A 12 -22.65 18.93 -8.04
C ASP A 12 -21.56 19.95 -7.72
N ALA A 13 -20.31 19.51 -7.62
CA ALA A 13 -19.18 20.40 -7.39
C ALA A 13 -18.87 21.39 -8.54
N GLY A 14 -19.53 21.23 -9.68
CA GLY A 14 -19.35 22.06 -10.86
C GLY A 14 -17.96 21.96 -11.52
N TYR A 15 -17.91 22.23 -12.81
CA TYR A 15 -16.65 22.25 -13.61
C TYR A 15 -15.74 21.03 -13.43
N GLY A 16 -16.29 19.85 -13.09
CA GLY A 16 -15.54 18.61 -12.93
C GLY A 16 -14.71 18.52 -11.64
N LYS A 17 -14.82 19.45 -10.71
CA LYS A 17 -14.08 19.45 -9.43
C LYS A 17 -14.29 18.18 -8.63
N GLY A 18 -15.54 17.66 -8.54
CA GLY A 18 -15.84 16.45 -7.81
C GLY A 18 -15.07 15.23 -8.33
N TYR A 19 -14.91 15.11 -9.63
CA TYR A 19 -14.11 14.04 -10.23
C TYR A 19 -12.59 14.20 -9.97
N THR A 20 -12.11 15.45 -9.87
CA THR A 20 -10.73 15.72 -9.47
C THR A 20 -10.50 15.32 -8.03
N TRP A 21 -11.37 15.74 -7.11
CA TRP A 21 -11.30 15.35 -5.70
C TRP A 21 -11.35 13.84 -5.51
N PHE A 22 -12.25 13.17 -6.25
CA PHE A 22 -12.32 11.70 -6.22
C PHE A 22 -11.00 11.06 -6.65
N LYS A 23 -10.42 11.56 -7.75
CA LYS A 23 -9.15 11.06 -8.26
C LYS A 23 -8.00 11.25 -7.27
N ASP A 24 -7.94 12.42 -6.63
CA ASP A 24 -6.88 12.75 -5.67
C ASP A 24 -7.00 11.89 -4.41
N GLU A 25 -8.20 11.79 -3.83
CA GLU A 25 -8.45 10.93 -2.66
C GLU A 25 -8.21 9.45 -2.96
N PHE A 26 -8.66 8.97 -4.12
CA PHE A 26 -8.41 7.61 -4.56
C PHE A 26 -6.92 7.32 -4.72
N ASN A 27 -6.17 8.27 -5.31
CA ASN A 27 -4.71 8.17 -5.45
C ASN A 27 -4.00 8.12 -4.09
N ASP A 28 -4.44 8.94 -3.14
CA ASP A 28 -3.84 8.98 -1.79
C ASP A 28 -4.10 7.68 -1.01
N VAL A 29 -5.32 7.15 -1.07
CA VAL A 29 -5.65 5.85 -0.46
C VAL A 29 -4.82 4.74 -1.09
N PHE A 30 -4.72 4.72 -2.43
CA PHE A 30 -3.96 3.70 -3.14
C PHE A 30 -2.47 3.78 -2.81
N ARG A 31 -1.91 5.00 -2.76
CA ARG A 31 -0.51 5.22 -2.36
C ARG A 31 -0.25 4.75 -0.94
N THR A 32 -1.16 5.06 -0.02
CA THR A 32 -1.06 4.62 1.37
C THR A 32 -1.04 3.10 1.47
N LEU A 33 -1.96 2.41 0.78
CA LEU A 33 -1.99 0.95 0.72
C LEU A 33 -0.69 0.36 0.17
N SER A 34 -0.13 0.96 -0.89
CA SER A 34 1.12 0.51 -1.49
C SER A 34 2.34 0.68 -0.57
N GLN A 35 2.29 1.62 0.38
CA GLN A 35 3.37 1.88 1.34
C GLN A 35 3.34 0.95 2.57
N LEU A 36 2.29 0.16 2.76
CA LEU A 36 2.17 -0.77 3.89
C LEU A 36 3.11 -1.98 3.81
N GLY A 37 3.88 -2.12 2.73
CA GLY A 37 4.84 -3.23 2.55
C GLY A 37 4.20 -4.57 2.18
N TYR A 38 2.92 -4.57 1.83
CA TYR A 38 2.21 -5.73 1.32
C TYR A 38 2.12 -5.70 -0.21
N ALA A 39 2.02 -6.88 -0.82
CA ALA A 39 1.59 -6.98 -2.20
C ALA A 39 0.08 -6.67 -2.27
N VAL A 40 -0.29 -5.71 -3.10
CA VAL A 40 -1.69 -5.30 -3.27
C VAL A 40 -2.18 -5.81 -4.61
N VAL A 41 -3.28 -6.55 -4.61
CA VAL A 41 -3.92 -7.08 -5.82
C VAL A 41 -5.30 -6.46 -5.96
N PHE A 42 -5.53 -5.80 -7.10
CA PHE A 42 -6.83 -5.26 -7.47
C PHE A 42 -7.52 -6.19 -8.45
N LEU A 43 -8.73 -6.58 -8.13
CA LEU A 43 -9.60 -7.35 -9.01
C LEU A 43 -10.73 -6.45 -9.50
N GLY A 44 -10.92 -6.40 -10.79
CA GLY A 44 -11.98 -5.62 -11.44
C GLY A 44 -12.65 -6.41 -12.54
N HIS A 45 -13.84 -5.97 -12.91
CA HIS A 45 -14.53 -6.51 -14.09
C HIS A 45 -13.93 -5.93 -15.36
N ASP A 46 -14.05 -6.68 -16.43
CA ASP A 46 -13.75 -6.27 -17.77
C ASP A 46 -14.99 -5.71 -18.49
N LYS A 47 -14.73 -5.06 -19.60
CA LYS A 47 -15.73 -4.69 -20.61
C LYS A 47 -15.12 -4.75 -22.01
N GLU A 48 -15.94 -5.16 -22.97
CA GLU A 48 -15.60 -4.99 -24.38
C GLU A 48 -15.95 -3.58 -24.84
N ILE A 49 -15.05 -2.98 -25.57
CA ILE A 49 -15.32 -1.75 -26.31
C ILE A 49 -14.97 -1.98 -27.79
N VAL A 50 -15.73 -1.34 -28.65
CA VAL A 50 -15.43 -1.31 -30.08
C VAL A 50 -14.44 -0.18 -30.31
N SER A 51 -13.37 -0.46 -31.07
CA SER A 51 -12.40 0.58 -31.45
C SER A 51 -13.07 1.68 -32.28
N GLU A 52 -12.44 2.83 -32.37
CA GLU A 52 -12.98 3.99 -33.10
C GLU A 52 -13.24 3.71 -34.59
N ASP A 53 -12.49 2.76 -35.17
CA ASP A 53 -12.68 2.33 -36.56
C ASP A 53 -13.86 1.33 -36.73
N GLY A 54 -14.47 0.90 -35.64
CA GLY A 54 -15.60 -0.04 -35.64
C GLY A 54 -15.23 -1.50 -36.02
N LYS A 55 -13.94 -1.80 -36.23
CA LYS A 55 -13.49 -3.09 -36.77
C LYS A 55 -12.92 -4.04 -35.74
N SER A 56 -12.41 -3.50 -34.65
CA SER A 56 -11.76 -4.30 -33.60
C SER A 56 -12.50 -4.16 -32.27
N LYS A 57 -12.49 -5.21 -31.49
CA LYS A 57 -12.96 -5.24 -30.11
C LYS A 57 -11.74 -5.21 -29.19
N ILE A 58 -11.80 -4.37 -28.18
CA ILE A 58 -10.77 -4.25 -27.16
C ILE A 58 -11.37 -4.63 -25.81
N ILE A 59 -10.74 -5.57 -25.12
CA ILE A 59 -11.07 -5.94 -23.74
C ILE A 59 -10.27 -5.04 -22.82
N ARG A 60 -10.94 -4.34 -21.93
CA ARG A 60 -10.30 -3.50 -20.91
C ARG A 60 -11.08 -3.50 -19.61
N SER A 61 -10.46 -2.96 -18.55
CA SER A 61 -11.12 -2.77 -17.27
C SER A 61 -12.40 -1.93 -17.39
N ALA A 62 -13.45 -2.36 -16.70
CA ALA A 62 -14.72 -1.64 -16.58
C ALA A 62 -14.65 -0.40 -15.71
N LEU A 63 -13.53 -0.16 -15.03
CA LEU A 63 -13.31 1.00 -14.18
C LEU A 63 -13.48 2.32 -14.94
N SER A 64 -13.82 3.40 -14.22
CA SER A 64 -13.84 4.74 -14.77
C SER A 64 -12.46 5.13 -15.30
N ASN A 65 -12.40 6.03 -16.28
CA ASN A 65 -11.13 6.45 -16.85
C ASN A 65 -10.18 7.03 -15.79
N SER A 66 -10.69 7.80 -14.83
CA SER A 66 -9.89 8.40 -13.75
C SER A 66 -9.27 7.32 -12.86
N THR A 67 -10.08 6.37 -12.38
CA THR A 67 -9.62 5.27 -11.52
C THR A 67 -8.62 4.36 -12.24
N ARG A 68 -8.94 4.00 -13.50
CA ARG A 68 -8.07 3.16 -14.33
C ARG A 68 -6.70 3.81 -14.55
N THR A 69 -6.65 5.11 -14.83
CA THR A 69 -5.38 5.83 -15.00
C THR A 69 -4.52 5.80 -13.75
N VAL A 70 -5.11 5.94 -12.56
CA VAL A 70 -4.39 5.85 -11.30
C VAL A 70 -3.84 4.44 -11.08
N ILE A 71 -4.69 3.42 -11.19
CA ILE A 71 -4.27 2.02 -10.97
C ILE A 71 -3.20 1.60 -11.99
N ALA A 72 -3.42 1.83 -13.28
CA ALA A 72 -2.47 1.46 -14.32
C ALA A 72 -1.12 2.18 -14.20
N GLY A 73 -1.13 3.44 -13.71
CA GLY A 73 0.09 4.20 -13.46
C GLY A 73 0.90 3.72 -12.25
N MET A 74 0.27 3.04 -11.30
CA MET A 74 0.91 2.58 -10.06
C MET A 74 1.17 1.07 -10.04
N ALA A 75 0.40 0.29 -10.79
CA ALA A 75 0.55 -1.16 -10.84
C ALA A 75 1.88 -1.57 -11.51
N ASP A 76 2.58 -2.52 -10.92
CA ASP A 76 3.76 -3.13 -11.54
C ASP A 76 3.37 -4.10 -12.66
N LEU A 77 2.20 -4.73 -12.52
CA LEU A 77 1.61 -5.63 -13.49
C LEU A 77 0.12 -5.36 -13.63
N TYR A 78 -0.36 -5.36 -14.85
CA TYR A 78 -1.75 -5.24 -15.22
C TYR A 78 -2.08 -6.38 -16.19
N GLY A 79 -2.94 -7.31 -15.78
CA GLY A 79 -3.23 -8.52 -16.55
C GLY A 79 -4.72 -8.79 -16.69
N TYR A 80 -5.05 -9.60 -17.66
CA TYR A 80 -6.39 -10.09 -17.92
C TYR A 80 -6.51 -11.58 -17.59
N ALA A 81 -7.38 -11.90 -16.64
CA ALA A 81 -7.65 -13.27 -16.21
C ALA A 81 -8.86 -13.84 -17.00
N HIS A 82 -8.65 -14.92 -17.70
CA HIS A 82 -9.72 -15.56 -18.49
C HIS A 82 -9.52 -17.07 -18.62
N GLN A 83 -10.53 -17.76 -19.15
CA GLN A 83 -10.45 -19.15 -19.60
C GLN A 83 -10.40 -19.17 -21.12
N LYS A 84 -9.49 -19.93 -21.71
CA LYS A 84 -9.44 -20.10 -23.18
C LYS A 84 -10.65 -20.86 -23.70
N GLU A 85 -11.05 -21.91 -22.98
CA GLU A 85 -12.22 -22.69 -23.24
C GLU A 85 -12.98 -22.96 -21.94
N ALA A 86 -14.27 -23.10 -22.03
CA ALA A 86 -15.12 -23.40 -20.88
C ALA A 86 -14.64 -24.67 -20.14
N GLY A 87 -14.37 -24.54 -18.84
CA GLY A 87 -13.93 -25.65 -17.99
C GLY A 87 -12.42 -25.89 -17.96
N GLN A 88 -11.62 -25.15 -18.72
CA GLN A 88 -10.17 -25.18 -18.62
C GLN A 88 -9.66 -24.32 -17.43
N MET A 89 -8.40 -24.54 -17.06
CA MET A 89 -7.74 -23.70 -16.06
C MET A 89 -7.65 -22.27 -16.55
N SER A 90 -7.89 -21.32 -15.64
CA SER A 90 -7.75 -19.90 -15.95
C SER A 90 -6.29 -19.57 -16.25
N VAL A 91 -6.12 -18.66 -17.21
CA VAL A 91 -4.84 -18.09 -17.60
C VAL A 91 -4.84 -16.59 -17.32
N LEU A 92 -3.66 -16.04 -17.16
CA LEU A 92 -3.43 -14.63 -16.99
C LEU A 92 -2.62 -14.11 -18.17
N THR A 93 -3.24 -13.28 -19.01
CA THR A 93 -2.56 -12.58 -20.10
C THR A 93 -1.93 -11.31 -19.52
N LEU A 94 -0.60 -11.21 -19.61
CA LEU A 94 0.20 -10.12 -19.08
C LEU A 94 0.72 -9.17 -20.17
N ARG A 95 0.73 -9.64 -21.41
CA ARG A 95 1.08 -8.87 -22.60
C ARG A 95 0.19 -9.26 -23.76
N CYS A 96 -0.15 -8.27 -24.56
CA CYS A 96 -0.93 -8.46 -25.77
C CYS A 96 -0.34 -7.59 -26.88
N SER A 97 0.28 -8.24 -27.87
CA SER A 97 0.99 -7.55 -28.94
C SER A 97 0.06 -6.91 -29.99
N ASP A 98 -1.15 -7.44 -30.15
CA ASP A 98 -2.14 -6.93 -31.10
C ASP A 98 -3.05 -5.85 -30.54
N GLY A 99 -2.94 -5.54 -29.24
CA GLY A 99 -3.73 -4.52 -28.57
C GLY A 99 -5.20 -4.87 -28.31
N SER A 100 -5.59 -6.13 -28.55
CA SER A 100 -6.97 -6.60 -28.31
C SER A 100 -7.33 -6.70 -26.81
N ILE A 101 -6.33 -6.75 -25.95
CA ILE A 101 -6.48 -6.82 -24.50
C ILE A 101 -5.61 -5.74 -23.87
N GLU A 102 -6.20 -4.93 -22.99
CA GLU A 102 -5.46 -3.94 -22.21
C GLU A 102 -4.72 -4.63 -21.06
N CYS A 103 -3.44 -4.90 -21.27
CA CYS A 103 -2.56 -5.50 -20.29
C CYS A 103 -1.13 -4.99 -20.45
N GLY A 104 -0.27 -5.20 -19.46
CA GLY A 104 1.11 -4.77 -19.49
C GLY A 104 1.72 -4.58 -18.10
N GLY A 105 2.86 -3.91 -18.03
CA GLY A 105 3.53 -3.64 -16.76
C GLY A 105 4.96 -3.20 -16.94
N ARG A 106 5.69 -3.09 -15.84
CA ARG A 106 7.08 -2.63 -15.80
C ARG A 106 8.08 -3.68 -16.28
N PHE A 107 7.69 -4.96 -16.28
CA PHE A 107 8.60 -6.06 -16.62
C PHE A 107 8.67 -6.27 -18.13
N LYS A 108 9.70 -5.74 -18.76
CA LYS A 108 9.90 -5.77 -20.22
C LYS A 108 9.87 -7.18 -20.82
N TYR A 109 10.38 -8.18 -20.09
CA TYR A 109 10.56 -9.56 -20.57
C TYR A 109 9.57 -10.55 -19.97
N ILE A 110 8.46 -10.07 -19.41
CA ILE A 110 7.45 -10.97 -18.86
C ILE A 110 6.79 -11.77 -19.98
N ASP A 111 6.49 -13.05 -19.69
CA ASP A 111 5.80 -13.93 -20.63
C ASP A 111 4.41 -13.35 -20.97
N GLU A 112 3.94 -13.53 -22.19
CA GLU A 112 2.66 -13.00 -22.66
C GLU A 112 1.49 -13.59 -21.88
N GLU A 113 1.56 -14.87 -21.57
CA GLU A 113 0.50 -15.60 -20.88
C GLU A 113 1.08 -16.64 -19.93
N ILE A 114 0.48 -16.75 -18.76
CA ILE A 114 0.84 -17.72 -17.74
C ILE A 114 -0.40 -18.39 -17.12
N PRO A 115 -0.27 -19.60 -16.51
CA PRO A 115 -1.32 -20.14 -15.66
C PRO A 115 -1.67 -19.18 -14.53
N MET A 116 -2.97 -18.99 -14.27
CA MET A 116 -3.44 -18.08 -13.21
C MET A 116 -3.25 -18.71 -11.82
N ASN A 117 -2.04 -18.68 -11.33
CA ASN A 117 -1.70 -19.05 -9.95
C ASN A 117 -0.49 -18.26 -9.46
N TYR A 118 -0.34 -18.19 -8.15
CA TYR A 118 0.70 -17.41 -7.51
C TYR A 118 2.12 -17.85 -7.91
N GLN A 119 2.37 -19.17 -7.98
CA GLN A 119 3.69 -19.70 -8.30
C GLN A 119 4.13 -19.30 -9.71
N SER A 120 3.24 -19.46 -10.69
CA SER A 120 3.53 -19.08 -12.08
C SER A 120 3.77 -17.58 -12.21
N LEU A 121 3.06 -16.75 -11.45
CA LEU A 121 3.27 -15.30 -11.46
C LEU A 121 4.65 -14.93 -10.90
N VAL A 122 5.04 -15.52 -9.77
CA VAL A 122 6.36 -15.28 -9.16
C VAL A 122 7.48 -15.73 -10.08
N GLU A 123 7.35 -16.88 -10.72
CA GLU A 123 8.34 -17.40 -11.66
C GLU A 123 8.47 -16.52 -12.91
N ALA A 124 7.34 -16.06 -13.48
CA ALA A 124 7.33 -15.16 -14.63
C ALA A 124 8.03 -13.81 -14.31
N VAL A 125 7.74 -13.22 -13.16
CA VAL A 125 8.38 -11.97 -12.71
C VAL A 125 9.88 -12.19 -12.51
N ARG A 126 10.30 -13.26 -11.81
CA ARG A 126 11.71 -13.58 -11.61
C ARG A 126 12.44 -13.75 -12.93
N LYS A 127 11.88 -14.54 -13.85
CA LYS A 127 12.45 -14.76 -15.18
C LYS A 127 12.57 -13.47 -15.99
N ALA A 128 11.60 -12.56 -15.88
CA ALA A 128 11.66 -11.28 -16.55
C ALA A 128 12.77 -10.38 -15.99
N ILE A 129 12.93 -10.36 -14.66
CA ILE A 129 14.00 -9.62 -13.98
C ILE A 129 15.38 -10.18 -14.36
N ASP A 130 15.54 -11.52 -14.32
CA ASP A 130 16.82 -12.17 -14.66
C ASP A 130 17.22 -11.90 -16.12
N LYS A 131 16.27 -11.89 -17.04
CA LYS A 131 16.49 -11.52 -18.44
C LYS A 131 16.94 -10.07 -18.60
N GLU A 132 16.28 -9.15 -17.91
CA GLU A 132 16.63 -7.73 -17.95
C GLU A 132 18.02 -7.48 -17.34
N ALA A 133 18.34 -8.16 -16.24
CA ALA A 133 19.66 -8.11 -15.62
C ALA A 133 20.76 -8.59 -16.57
N ALA A 134 20.52 -9.69 -17.27
CA ALA A 134 21.49 -10.24 -18.23
C ALA A 134 21.77 -9.29 -19.42
N GLU A 135 20.78 -8.53 -19.90
CA GLU A 135 20.99 -7.53 -20.96
C GLU A 135 21.83 -6.33 -20.50
N HIS A 136 21.81 -6.02 -19.22
CA HIS A 136 22.49 -4.86 -18.66
C HIS A 136 23.76 -5.23 -17.86
N ASP A 137 24.35 -6.39 -18.10
CA ASP A 137 25.55 -6.90 -17.38
C ASP A 137 25.38 -6.84 -15.85
N ASN A 138 24.18 -7.05 -15.35
CA ASN A 138 23.79 -6.94 -13.92
C ASN A 138 24.03 -5.55 -13.29
N LYS A 139 24.15 -4.48 -14.08
CA LYS A 139 24.45 -3.15 -13.56
C LYS A 139 23.25 -2.44 -12.93
N PHE A 140 22.03 -2.81 -13.31
CA PHE A 140 20.80 -2.10 -12.91
C PHE A 140 19.81 -2.92 -12.09
N VAL A 141 20.04 -4.22 -11.94
CA VAL A 141 19.17 -5.11 -11.18
C VAL A 141 20.00 -5.80 -10.11
N THR A 142 19.81 -5.46 -8.86
CA THR A 142 20.35 -6.24 -7.76
C THR A 142 19.30 -7.24 -7.29
N ASN A 143 19.63 -8.53 -7.30
CA ASN A 143 18.86 -9.58 -6.63
C ASN A 143 18.96 -9.48 -5.10
N GLU A 144 19.84 -8.64 -4.60
CA GLU A 144 19.89 -8.29 -3.19
C GLU A 144 18.62 -7.50 -2.87
N ARG A 145 17.67 -8.15 -2.24
CA ARG A 145 16.68 -7.42 -1.46
C ARG A 145 17.46 -6.51 -0.53
N ILE A 146 17.40 -5.21 -0.77
CA ILE A 146 17.73 -4.21 0.23
C ILE A 146 17.14 -4.75 1.53
N ALA A 147 17.98 -4.92 2.53
CA ALA A 147 17.76 -5.68 3.77
C ALA A 147 16.28 -5.82 4.13
N PRO A 148 15.83 -7.01 4.54
CA PRO A 148 14.42 -7.16 4.91
C PRO A 148 14.07 -5.97 5.78
N MET A 149 12.96 -5.29 5.45
CA MET A 149 12.44 -4.25 6.34
C MET A 149 12.59 -4.81 7.75
N PRO A 150 13.18 -4.06 8.69
CA PRO A 150 13.35 -4.56 10.03
C PRO A 150 12.01 -5.17 10.40
N LYS A 151 12.01 -6.49 10.70
CA LYS A 151 10.79 -7.12 11.21
C LYS A 151 10.33 -6.14 12.25
N SER A 152 9.12 -5.59 12.12
CA SER A 152 8.54 -4.79 13.17
C SER A 152 8.76 -5.65 14.42
N GLU A 153 9.63 -5.22 15.31
CA GLU A 153 9.83 -5.92 16.56
C GLU A 153 8.43 -6.10 17.09
N VAL A 154 8.05 -7.34 17.37
CA VAL A 154 6.76 -7.61 17.97
C VAL A 154 6.83 -6.87 19.29
N LEU A 155 6.22 -5.71 19.33
CA LEU A 155 6.24 -4.83 20.49
C LEU A 155 5.48 -5.57 21.60
N ASP A 156 6.21 -6.03 22.59
CA ASP A 156 5.65 -6.70 23.75
C ASP A 156 5.08 -5.62 24.69
N TYR A 157 3.76 -5.65 24.86
CA TYR A 157 3.05 -4.71 25.73
C TYR A 157 3.60 -4.70 27.17
N ASP A 158 3.82 -5.88 27.76
CA ASP A 158 4.26 -6.00 29.14
C ASP A 158 5.70 -5.49 29.32
N ALA A 159 6.57 -5.77 28.35
CA ALA A 159 7.94 -5.27 28.34
C ALA A 159 7.99 -3.73 28.21
N LEU A 160 7.18 -3.14 27.35
CA LEU A 160 7.12 -1.69 27.18
C LEU A 160 6.53 -0.99 28.40
N MET A 161 5.51 -1.58 29.04
CA MET A 161 4.94 -1.03 30.27
C MET A 161 5.92 -1.10 31.45
N ALA A 162 6.70 -2.17 31.56
CA ALA A 162 7.74 -2.30 32.58
C ALA A 162 8.85 -1.25 32.36
N GLU A 163 9.32 -1.08 31.14
CA GLU A 163 10.31 -0.05 30.77
C GLU A 163 9.81 1.36 31.07
N PHE A 164 8.54 1.63 30.73
CA PHE A 164 7.92 2.91 31.05
C PHE A 164 7.94 3.20 32.55
N GLN A 165 7.55 2.23 33.37
CA GLN A 165 7.51 2.39 34.84
C GLN A 165 8.91 2.68 35.42
N ASP A 166 9.94 1.98 34.92
CA ASP A 166 11.31 2.18 35.36
C ASP A 166 11.83 3.59 34.98
N LEU A 167 11.71 3.97 33.72
CA LEU A 167 12.18 5.28 33.24
C LEU A 167 11.42 6.45 33.87
N ALA A 168 10.09 6.35 33.97
CA ALA A 168 9.27 7.36 34.62
C ALA A 168 9.64 7.52 36.11
N GLY A 169 9.87 6.41 36.80
CA GLY A 169 10.34 6.42 38.19
C GLY A 169 11.69 7.12 38.36
N GLN A 170 12.66 6.79 37.50
CA GLN A 170 13.98 7.44 37.49
C GLN A 170 13.89 8.95 37.22
N LEU A 171 13.07 9.37 36.25
CA LEU A 171 12.88 10.79 35.91
C LEU A 171 12.20 11.56 37.01
N MET A 172 11.21 10.99 37.69
CA MET A 172 10.51 11.64 38.81
C MET A 172 11.41 11.77 40.02
N THR A 173 12.36 10.86 40.24
CA THR A 173 13.37 10.95 41.29
C THR A 173 14.36 12.06 41.01
N LYS A 174 14.72 12.30 39.74
CA LYS A 174 15.62 13.44 39.35
C LYS A 174 15.00 14.81 39.56
N SER A 175 13.71 14.96 39.19
CA SER A 175 13.00 16.26 39.38
C SER A 175 11.50 16.07 39.42
N ALA A 176 10.82 16.70 40.34
CA ALA A 176 9.35 16.71 40.46
C ALA A 176 8.67 17.34 39.21
N SER A 177 9.36 18.27 38.50
CA SER A 177 8.84 18.90 37.28
C SER A 177 8.69 17.88 36.12
N ASN A 178 9.45 16.78 36.12
CA ASN A 178 9.36 15.75 35.08
C ASN A 178 8.01 15.03 35.10
N GLY A 179 7.33 14.95 36.25
CA GLY A 179 5.99 14.40 36.32
C GLY A 179 4.98 15.12 35.42
N VAL A 180 5.06 16.44 35.34
CA VAL A 180 4.20 17.26 34.46
C VAL A 180 4.56 17.00 32.98
N LYS A 181 5.84 16.90 32.63
CA LYS A 181 6.30 16.61 31.27
C LYS A 181 5.84 15.23 30.83
N ILE A 182 6.01 14.19 31.66
CA ILE A 182 5.55 12.81 31.42
C ILE A 182 4.04 12.78 31.19
N THR A 183 3.25 13.46 32.02
CA THR A 183 1.81 13.54 31.86
C THR A 183 1.43 14.17 30.52
N SER A 184 2.09 15.26 30.14
CA SER A 184 1.86 15.93 28.85
C SER A 184 2.17 15.01 27.65
N ILE A 185 3.24 14.21 27.75
CA ILE A 185 3.59 13.22 26.71
C ILE A 185 2.51 12.13 26.61
N ILE A 186 2.05 11.61 27.74
CA ILE A 186 0.97 10.59 27.75
C ILE A 186 -0.30 11.14 27.14
N GLU A 187 -0.72 12.35 27.54
CA GLU A 187 -1.94 12.98 27.02
C GLU A 187 -1.88 13.29 25.53
N LYS A 188 -0.70 13.52 24.99
CA LYS A 188 -0.46 13.75 23.55
C LYS A 188 -0.86 12.53 22.72
N TYR A 189 -0.60 11.31 23.19
CA TYR A 189 -0.81 10.06 22.46
C TYR A 189 -2.08 9.32 22.86
N LEU A 190 -2.42 9.29 24.15
CA LEU A 190 -3.60 8.58 24.65
C LEU A 190 -4.84 9.47 24.80
N GLY A 191 -4.68 10.79 24.74
CA GLY A 191 -5.75 11.76 24.88
C GLY A 191 -5.75 12.45 26.24
N LYS A 192 -6.33 13.66 26.29
CA LYS A 192 -6.34 14.54 27.46
C LYS A 192 -6.99 13.86 28.68
N GLY A 193 -6.32 13.92 29.83
CA GLY A 193 -6.75 13.31 31.08
C GLY A 193 -6.52 11.80 31.20
N LYS A 194 -5.97 11.16 30.17
CA LYS A 194 -5.66 9.73 30.19
C LYS A 194 -4.35 9.43 30.91
N ARG A 195 -4.32 8.26 31.55
CA ARG A 195 -3.14 7.73 32.23
C ARG A 195 -2.58 6.52 31.49
N ILE A 196 -1.29 6.27 31.60
CA ILE A 196 -0.64 5.13 30.96
C ILE A 196 -1.26 3.78 31.40
N ALA A 197 -1.73 3.69 32.64
CA ALA A 197 -2.39 2.48 33.16
C ALA A 197 -3.74 2.16 32.47
N GLU A 198 -4.29 3.09 31.71
CA GLU A 198 -5.51 2.88 30.92
C GLU A 198 -5.21 2.40 29.50
N ALA A 199 -3.94 2.33 29.12
CA ALA A 199 -3.53 1.80 27.82
C ALA A 199 -3.80 0.30 27.73
N THR A 200 -4.25 -0.14 26.55
CA THR A 200 -4.56 -1.53 26.27
C THR A 200 -3.50 -2.18 25.38
N PRO A 201 -3.40 -3.53 25.32
CA PRO A 201 -2.48 -4.22 24.43
C PRO A 201 -2.63 -3.85 22.94
N ASN A 202 -3.80 -3.37 22.53
CA ASN A 202 -4.02 -2.86 21.15
C ASN A 202 -3.36 -1.49 20.90
N GLN A 203 -2.84 -0.84 21.92
CA GLN A 203 -2.21 0.48 21.85
C GLN A 203 -0.68 0.41 22.04
N THR A 204 -0.08 -0.76 21.86
CA THR A 204 1.35 -1.03 22.03
C THR A 204 2.24 -0.07 21.22
N GLU A 205 1.83 0.29 19.99
CA GLU A 205 2.55 1.29 19.19
C GLU A 205 2.54 2.68 19.82
N MET A 206 1.42 3.09 20.42
CA MET A 206 1.33 4.38 21.12
C MET A 206 2.21 4.41 22.35
N ILE A 207 2.28 3.29 23.10
CA ILE A 207 3.16 3.15 24.26
C ILE A 207 4.62 3.25 23.82
N ASN A 208 5.00 2.64 22.70
CA ASN A 208 6.35 2.75 22.15
C ASN A 208 6.70 4.19 21.76
N LEU A 209 5.77 4.95 21.16
CA LEU A 209 5.98 6.37 20.85
C LEU A 209 6.14 7.21 22.12
N ILE A 210 5.35 6.96 23.17
CA ILE A 210 5.49 7.61 24.47
C ILE A 210 6.88 7.31 25.05
N LEU A 211 7.32 6.04 25.00
CA LEU A 211 8.65 5.67 25.47
C LEU A 211 9.78 6.34 24.72
N LEU A 212 9.67 6.52 23.41
CA LEU A 212 10.68 7.23 22.62
C LEU A 212 10.85 8.68 23.14
N GLU A 213 9.76 9.41 23.37
CA GLU A 213 9.85 10.77 23.90
C GLU A 213 10.37 10.81 25.36
N ILE A 214 10.02 9.80 26.18
CA ILE A 214 10.54 9.70 27.55
C ILE A 214 12.03 9.39 27.57
N ARG A 215 12.51 8.53 26.65
CA ARG A 215 13.95 8.25 26.50
C ARG A 215 14.73 9.50 26.10
N GLU A 216 14.15 10.35 25.23
CA GLU A 216 14.78 11.66 24.91
C GLU A 216 14.80 12.60 26.12
N LEU A 217 13.70 12.66 26.87
CA LEU A 217 13.64 13.45 28.11
C LEU A 217 14.65 12.96 29.16
N ALA A 218 14.99 11.68 29.15
CA ALA A 218 15.96 11.09 30.09
C ALA A 218 17.43 11.45 29.75
N LYS A 219 17.71 11.86 28.51
CA LYS A 219 19.04 12.32 28.07
C LYS A 219 19.33 13.77 28.41
N GLU A 220 18.29 14.57 28.72
CA GLU A 220 18.40 15.94 29.21
C GLU A 220 18.75 15.98 30.72
#